data_25bf81788a8f44178bd4f64cded24cbe
#
_entry.id   25bf81788a8f44178bd4f64cded24cbe
#
_cell.length_a   1.000
_cell.length_b   1.000
_cell.length_c   1.000
_cell.angle_alpha   90.00
_cell.angle_beta   90.00
_cell.angle_gamma   90.00
#
_symmetry.space_group_name_H-M   'P 1'
#
loop_
_entity.id
_entity.type
_entity.pdbx_description
1 polymer ?
#
loop_
_entity_poly.entity_id
_entity_poly.type
_entity_poly.pdbx_seq_one_letter_code
_entity_poly.pdbx_strand_id
1 'polypeptide(L)'
;MKNKLTFLFDGGCPLCLRETNFLKKRDTLNQIAFIDINSKDYDQSLFNDISYSEAMSNLHGIIENGEIIKGLDVLAYSYELVCLGWV
;
A
#
# COMPACT_ATOMS: atom_id res chain seq x y z
N MET A 1 -11.21 5.40 11.47
CA MET A 1 -10.31 4.40 12.00
C MET A 1 -9.00 4.40 11.22
N LYS A 2 -7.88 4.33 11.94
CA LYS A 2 -6.58 4.43 11.30
C LYS A 2 -6.14 3.08 10.76
N ASN A 3 -5.75 3.05 9.48
CA ASN A 3 -5.22 1.83 8.88
C ASN A 3 -3.79 1.60 9.40
N LYS A 4 -3.38 0.35 9.50
CA LYS A 4 -2.02 0.00 9.95
C LYS A 4 -0.99 0.21 8.87
N LEU A 5 -1.40 0.16 7.62
CA LEU A 5 -0.51 0.35 6.47
C LEU A 5 -1.25 1.12 5.39
N THR A 6 -0.58 2.11 4.81
CA THR A 6 -1.03 2.76 3.58
C THR A 6 -0.16 2.22 2.45
N PHE A 7 -0.78 1.52 1.52
CA PHE A 7 -0.09 0.81 0.44
C PHE A 7 -0.26 1.63 -0.85
N LEU A 8 0.85 2.21 -1.33
CA LEU A 8 0.83 3.00 -2.55
C LEU A 8 1.15 2.09 -3.73
N PHE A 9 0.25 2.00 -4.68
CA PHE A 9 0.43 1.08 -5.81
C PHE A 9 0.18 1.78 -7.14
N ASP A 10 0.70 1.18 -8.21
CA ASP A 10 0.52 1.66 -9.57
C ASP A 10 -0.69 0.97 -10.19
N GLY A 11 -1.81 1.68 -10.27
CA GLY A 11 -3.05 1.15 -10.84
C GLY A 11 -2.98 0.88 -12.34
N GLY A 12 -1.93 1.37 -13.01
CA GLY A 12 -1.71 1.10 -14.43
C GLY A 12 -0.92 -0.17 -14.67
N CYS A 13 -0.43 -0.82 -13.63
CA CYS A 13 0.39 -2.03 -13.76
C CYS A 13 -0.45 -3.28 -13.48
N PRO A 14 -0.62 -4.19 -14.48
CA PRO A 14 -1.45 -5.39 -14.25
C PRO A 14 -0.97 -6.27 -13.11
N LEU A 15 0.36 -6.39 -12.93
CA LEU A 15 0.91 -7.21 -11.85
C LEU A 15 0.62 -6.58 -10.49
N CYS A 16 0.73 -5.27 -10.40
CA CYS A 16 0.43 -4.55 -9.16
C CYS A 16 -1.05 -4.66 -8.81
N LEU A 17 -1.92 -4.59 -9.82
CA LEU A 17 -3.36 -4.75 -9.60
C LEU A 17 -3.71 -6.15 -9.09
N ARG A 18 -3.07 -7.16 -9.63
CA ARG A 18 -3.29 -8.54 -9.18
C ARG A 18 -2.92 -8.69 -7.71
N GLU A 19 -1.76 -8.15 -7.34
CA GLU A 19 -1.26 -8.22 -5.99
C GLU A 19 -2.19 -7.47 -5.02
N THR A 20 -2.57 -6.25 -5.37
CA THR A 20 -3.45 -5.46 -4.52
C THR A 20 -4.83 -6.07 -4.40
N ASN A 21 -5.38 -6.63 -5.48
CA ASN A 21 -6.68 -7.29 -5.44
C ASN A 21 -6.65 -8.52 -4.54
N PHE A 22 -5.56 -9.29 -4.60
CA PHE A 22 -5.36 -10.44 -3.73
C PHE A 22 -5.36 -10.01 -2.26
N LEU A 23 -4.58 -8.97 -1.94
CA LEU A 23 -4.48 -8.46 -0.58
C LEU A 23 -5.80 -7.87 -0.09
N LYS A 24 -6.53 -7.16 -0.96
CA LYS A 24 -7.82 -6.58 -0.61
C LYS A 24 -8.82 -7.65 -0.18
N LYS A 25 -8.83 -8.77 -0.89
CA LYS A 25 -9.75 -9.87 -0.57
C LYS A 25 -9.43 -10.48 0.78
N ARG A 26 -8.17 -10.48 1.18
CA ARG A 26 -7.74 -11.08 2.44
C ARG A 26 -7.77 -10.10 3.60
N ASP A 27 -7.84 -8.81 3.32
CA ASP A 27 -7.83 -7.79 4.35
C ASP A 27 -9.24 -7.58 4.92
N THR A 28 -9.74 -8.61 5.58
CA THR A 28 -11.10 -8.59 6.13
C THR A 28 -11.26 -7.61 7.29
N LEU A 29 -10.15 -7.26 7.95
CA LEU A 29 -10.16 -6.32 9.07
C LEU A 29 -9.93 -4.88 8.61
N ASN A 30 -9.79 -4.67 7.30
CA ASN A 30 -9.59 -3.36 6.71
C ASN A 30 -8.39 -2.63 7.33
N GLN A 31 -7.27 -3.33 7.42
CA GLN A 31 -6.04 -2.80 8.02
C GLN A 31 -5.15 -2.06 7.03
N ILE A 32 -5.41 -2.22 5.74
CA ILE A 32 -4.58 -1.64 4.67
C ILE A 32 -5.41 -0.66 3.86
N ALA A 33 -4.90 0.57 3.72
CA ALA A 33 -5.47 1.56 2.81
C ALA A 33 -4.72 1.45 1.48
N PHE A 34 -5.42 1.08 0.41
CA PHE A 34 -4.82 0.94 -0.92
C PHE A 34 -5.00 2.22 -1.70
N ILE A 35 -3.90 2.87 -2.04
CA ILE A 35 -3.89 4.15 -2.73
C ILE A 35 -3.28 3.99 -4.12
N ASP A 36 -4.07 4.28 -5.15
CA ASP A 36 -3.61 4.24 -6.54
C ASP A 36 -2.92 5.56 -6.88
N ILE A 37 -1.61 5.52 -7.09
CA ILE A 37 -0.84 6.72 -7.38
C ILE A 37 -1.14 7.29 -8.77
N ASN A 38 -1.78 6.51 -9.65
CA ASN A 38 -2.23 6.99 -10.95
C ASN A 38 -3.61 7.63 -10.93
N SER A 39 -4.26 7.64 -9.78
CA SER A 39 -5.53 8.32 -9.61
C SER A 39 -5.32 9.83 -9.75
N LYS A 40 -6.29 10.51 -10.36
CA LYS A 40 -6.26 11.97 -10.46
C LYS A 40 -6.29 12.64 -9.10
N ASP A 41 -6.77 11.93 -8.09
CA ASP A 41 -6.89 12.45 -6.74
C ASP A 41 -5.63 12.23 -5.90
N TYR A 42 -4.59 11.63 -6.47
CA TYR A 42 -3.37 11.40 -5.72
C TYR A 42 -2.69 12.72 -5.37
N ASP A 43 -2.56 13.00 -4.09
CA ASP A 43 -1.91 14.20 -3.58
C ASP A 43 -0.77 13.78 -2.66
N GLN A 44 0.47 13.95 -3.13
CA GLN A 44 1.64 13.50 -2.39
C GLN A 44 1.76 14.13 -1.00
N SER A 45 1.21 15.31 -0.81
CA SER A 45 1.27 15.98 0.50
C SER A 45 0.52 15.21 1.59
N LEU A 46 -0.44 14.36 1.20
CA LEU A 46 -1.19 13.52 2.12
C LEU A 46 -0.46 12.21 2.43
N PHE A 47 0.62 11.91 1.70
CA PHE A 47 1.33 10.64 1.80
C PHE A 47 2.83 10.87 1.95
N ASN A 48 3.19 11.62 2.99
CA ASN A 48 4.58 11.89 3.38
C ASN A 48 5.42 12.47 2.26
N ASP A 49 4.80 13.24 1.37
CA ASP A 49 5.44 13.87 0.21
C ASP A 49 6.10 12.88 -0.76
N ILE A 50 5.63 11.64 -0.76
CA ILE A 50 6.12 10.66 -1.74
C ILE A 50 5.61 11.08 -3.11
N SER A 51 6.51 11.48 -3.99
CA SER A 51 6.15 11.93 -5.33
C SER A 51 5.72 10.75 -6.21
N TYR A 52 5.02 11.07 -7.30
CA TYR A 52 4.65 10.07 -8.29
C TYR A 52 5.88 9.34 -8.82
N SER A 53 6.96 10.09 -9.12
CA SER A 53 8.20 9.50 -9.62
C SER A 53 8.81 8.51 -8.63
N GLU A 54 8.85 8.87 -7.37
CA GLU A 54 9.37 8.00 -6.32
C GLU A 54 8.52 6.74 -6.20
N ALA A 55 7.21 6.91 -6.16
CA ALA A 55 6.29 5.79 -6.01
C ALA A 55 6.33 4.84 -7.21
N MET A 56 6.59 5.39 -8.42
CA MET A 56 6.72 4.57 -9.63
C MET A 56 8.06 3.82 -9.68
N SER A 57 9.10 4.37 -9.04
CA SER A 57 10.43 3.76 -9.08
C SER A 57 10.51 2.53 -8.18
N ASN A 58 9.68 2.45 -7.16
CA ASN A 58 9.68 1.35 -6.21
C ASN A 58 8.37 1.32 -5.46
N LEU A 59 8.02 0.15 -4.94
CA LEU A 59 6.83 0.00 -4.11
C LEU A 59 7.05 0.76 -2.79
N HIS A 60 6.04 1.52 -2.36
CA HIS A 60 6.11 2.30 -1.13
C HIS A 60 4.93 1.97 -0.23
N GLY A 61 5.17 2.02 1.08
CA GLY A 61 4.12 1.88 2.06
C GLY A 61 4.41 2.80 3.24
N ILE A 62 3.36 3.22 3.93
CA ILE A 62 3.48 4.07 5.11
C ILE A 62 2.82 3.34 6.27
N ILE A 63 3.60 3.03 7.30
CA ILE A 63 3.09 2.36 8.50
C ILE A 63 2.36 3.39 9.37
N GLU A 64 1.49 2.94 10.25
CA GLU A 64 0.64 3.83 11.04
C GLU A 64 1.40 4.85 11.88
N ASN A 65 2.66 4.57 12.22
CA ASN A 65 3.49 5.53 12.96
C ASN A 65 4.16 6.58 12.06
N GLY A 66 3.91 6.51 10.74
CA GLY A 66 4.49 7.45 9.77
C GLY A 66 5.76 6.97 9.11
N GLU A 67 6.29 5.82 9.51
CA GLU A 67 7.50 5.26 8.90
C GLU A 67 7.23 4.81 7.47
N ILE A 68 8.14 5.14 6.56
CA ILE A 68 8.04 4.73 5.15
C ILE A 68 8.84 3.45 4.95
N ILE A 69 8.20 2.45 4.33
CA ILE A 69 8.87 1.21 3.94
C ILE A 69 8.80 1.08 2.42
N LYS A 70 9.73 0.35 1.83
CA LYS A 70 9.87 0.26 0.37
C LYS A 70 10.14 -1.17 -0.08
N GLY A 71 9.78 -1.44 -1.34
CA GLY A 71 10.11 -2.69 -1.99
C GLY A 71 9.47 -3.90 -1.33
N LEU A 72 10.26 -4.95 -1.15
CA LEU A 72 9.76 -6.19 -0.58
C LEU A 72 9.26 -6.04 0.85
N ASP A 73 9.75 -5.04 1.58
CA ASP A 73 9.28 -4.79 2.94
C ASP A 73 7.80 -4.45 2.97
N VAL A 74 7.31 -3.74 1.95
CA VAL A 74 5.89 -3.40 1.85
C VAL A 74 5.06 -4.67 1.69
N LEU A 75 5.50 -5.57 0.81
CA LEU A 75 4.80 -6.83 0.58
C LEU A 75 4.84 -7.70 1.82
N ALA A 76 6.01 -7.82 2.44
CA ALA A 76 6.16 -8.63 3.64
C ALA A 76 5.23 -8.14 4.75
N TYR A 77 5.20 -6.84 4.96
CA TYR A 77 4.34 -6.24 6.00
C TYR A 77 2.86 -6.47 5.67
N SER A 78 2.50 -6.30 4.39
CA SER A 78 1.12 -6.52 3.95
C SER A 78 0.66 -7.94 4.19
N TYR A 79 1.49 -8.91 3.81
CA TYR A 79 1.15 -10.32 4.01
C TYR A 79 1.06 -10.68 5.48
N GLU A 80 1.92 -10.10 6.29
CA GLU A 80 1.86 -10.29 7.74
C GLU A 80 0.52 -9.84 8.30
N LEU A 81 0.07 -8.66 7.88
CA LEU A 81 -1.19 -8.11 8.35
C LEU A 81 -2.38 -8.98 7.99
N VAL A 82 -2.42 -9.49 6.75
CA VAL A 82 -3.57 -10.25 6.27
C VAL A 82 -3.52 -11.71 6.69
N CYS A 83 -2.32 -12.26 6.87
CA CYS A 83 -2.17 -13.67 7.27
C CYS A 83 -2.36 -13.89 8.76
N LEU A 84 -2.12 -12.88 9.58
CA LEU A 84 -2.35 -12.99 11.03
C LEU A 84 -3.82 -13.25 11.37
N GLY A 85 -4.71 -12.87 10.48
CA GLY A 85 -6.12 -13.14 10.65
C GLY A 85 -6.54 -14.58 10.41
N TRP A 86 -5.61 -15.42 9.97
CA TRP A 86 -5.88 -16.82 9.62
C TRP A 86 -5.71 -17.77 10.81
N VAL A 87 -5.00 -17.32 11.77
CA VAL A 87 -4.65 -18.17 12.94
C VAL A 87 -5.61 -17.99 14.14
#